data_38f47a2a8e2e88e57d5403006ca2fbd0
#
_entry.id   38f47a2a8e2e88e57d5403006ca2fbd0
#
_cell.length_a   1.000
_cell.length_b   1.000
_cell.length_c   1.000
_cell.angle_alpha   90.00
_cell.angle_beta   90.00
_cell.angle_gamma   90.00
#
_symmetry.space_group_name_H-M   'P 1'
#
loop_
_entity.id
_entity.type
_entity.pdbx_description
1 polymer ?
#
loop_
_entity_poly.entity_id
_entity_poly.type
_entity_poly.pdbx_seq_one_letter_code
_entity_poly.pdbx_strand_id
1 'polypeptide(L)'
;MTATHLTTPTRFIEVDGDRFAYRRWGKPSGVPLFFVPHFRGGLDHWDPLLTEGLAEGREVILFNGRGIASSSGTPRNRIEDLADDIAAVIRALGLPQVDLLGFSIGGLQVQEVALRHPALVRKLLLLGTGLRGGDPTIDPKVLEVAPTPVPTAEDFLFLFFGRSDAAKQAGLAFWERRHQRVDPGPSQFSRRRPSPD
;
A
#
# COMPACT_ATOMS: atom_id res chain seq x y z
N MET A 1 -15.52 13.02 -17.34
CA MET A 1 -15.57 12.73 -15.88
C MET A 1 -14.15 12.69 -15.35
N THR A 2 -13.89 13.32 -14.21
CA THR A 2 -12.57 13.31 -13.57
C THR A 2 -12.31 11.89 -13.03
N ALA A 3 -11.10 11.37 -13.22
CA ALA A 3 -10.71 10.08 -12.70
C ALA A 3 -10.62 10.14 -11.16
N THR A 4 -11.12 9.10 -10.48
CA THR A 4 -11.19 8.99 -9.01
C THR A 4 -10.56 7.67 -8.55
N HIS A 5 -10.44 7.48 -7.25
CA HIS A 5 -10.01 6.19 -6.66
C HIS A 5 -10.84 5.02 -7.21
N LEU A 6 -12.16 5.21 -7.30
CA LEU A 6 -13.09 4.17 -7.71
C LEU A 6 -13.14 3.96 -9.25
N THR A 7 -12.89 5.01 -10.03
CA THR A 7 -13.07 4.97 -11.49
C THR A 7 -11.76 4.85 -12.27
N THR A 8 -10.62 5.15 -11.65
CA THR A 8 -9.30 5.04 -12.31
C THR A 8 -9.01 3.59 -12.70
N PRO A 9 -8.70 3.30 -13.97
CA PRO A 9 -8.38 1.94 -14.38
C PRO A 9 -7.09 1.45 -13.74
N THR A 10 -7.06 0.19 -13.33
CA THR A 10 -5.82 -0.49 -12.95
C THR A 10 -4.96 -0.69 -14.20
N ARG A 11 -3.73 -0.24 -14.14
CA ARG A 11 -2.71 -0.38 -15.17
C ARG A 11 -1.60 -1.28 -14.68
N PHE A 12 -0.74 -1.71 -15.59
CA PHE A 12 0.36 -2.60 -15.27
C PHE A 12 1.66 -2.06 -15.84
N ILE A 13 2.76 -2.31 -15.13
CA ILE A 13 4.12 -2.01 -15.57
C ILE A 13 5.01 -3.23 -15.32
N GLU A 14 5.85 -3.55 -16.29
CA GLU A 14 6.80 -4.66 -16.18
C GLU A 14 8.10 -4.16 -15.53
N VAL A 15 8.57 -4.88 -14.53
CA VAL A 15 9.82 -4.62 -13.84
C VAL A 15 10.50 -5.95 -13.52
N ASP A 16 11.70 -6.17 -14.03
CA ASP A 16 12.51 -7.37 -13.79
C ASP A 16 11.76 -8.69 -14.04
N GLY A 17 10.94 -8.73 -15.12
CA GLY A 17 10.16 -9.90 -15.53
C GLY A 17 8.86 -10.10 -14.76
N ASP A 18 8.56 -9.25 -13.78
CA ASP A 18 7.29 -9.25 -13.04
C ASP A 18 6.43 -8.04 -13.39
N ARG A 19 5.11 -8.25 -13.31
CA ARG A 19 4.11 -7.24 -13.61
C ARG A 19 3.57 -6.63 -12.33
N PHE A 20 3.66 -5.31 -12.21
CA PHE A 20 3.13 -4.55 -11.07
C PHE A 20 1.87 -3.79 -11.46
N ALA A 21 0.81 -3.97 -10.68
CA ALA A 21 -0.43 -3.23 -10.83
C ALA A 21 -0.32 -1.86 -10.15
N TYR A 22 -0.82 -0.82 -10.80
CA TYR A 22 -0.86 0.53 -10.25
C TYR A 22 -2.08 1.30 -10.74
N ARG A 23 -2.44 2.37 -10.01
CA ARG A 23 -3.37 3.41 -10.43
C ARG A 23 -2.75 4.77 -10.19
N ARG A 24 -2.98 5.70 -11.11
CA ARG A 24 -2.54 7.09 -10.95
C ARG A 24 -3.62 8.03 -11.45
N TRP A 25 -3.90 9.06 -10.67
CA TRP A 25 -4.89 10.09 -10.98
C TRP A 25 -4.62 11.36 -10.18
N GLY A 26 -5.50 12.35 -10.32
CA GLY A 26 -5.40 13.64 -9.65
C GLY A 26 -4.80 14.71 -10.53
N LYS A 27 -4.51 15.85 -9.94
CA LYS A 27 -3.99 17.02 -10.66
C LYS A 27 -2.51 16.86 -10.96
N PRO A 28 -2.08 16.86 -12.24
CA PRO A 28 -0.65 16.83 -12.56
C PRO A 28 0.01 18.12 -12.06
N SER A 29 0.73 18.08 -10.98
CA SER A 29 1.35 19.25 -10.35
C SER A 29 2.75 18.91 -9.81
N GLY A 30 3.71 18.75 -10.73
CA GLY A 30 5.11 18.52 -10.35
C GLY A 30 5.35 17.11 -9.78
N VAL A 31 5.80 17.00 -8.52
CA VAL A 31 6.21 15.73 -7.91
C VAL A 31 4.98 14.95 -7.38
N PRO A 32 4.69 13.74 -7.89
CA PRO A 32 3.55 12.96 -7.45
C PRO A 32 3.74 12.38 -6.04
N LEU A 33 2.63 12.01 -5.40
CA LEU A 33 2.62 11.28 -4.14
C LEU A 33 2.44 9.79 -4.41
N PHE A 34 3.43 9.01 -4.04
CA PHE A 34 3.46 7.56 -4.20
C PHE A 34 3.17 6.88 -2.86
N PHE A 35 2.14 6.03 -2.83
CA PHE A 35 1.65 5.39 -1.62
C PHE A 35 2.21 3.98 -1.46
N VAL A 36 2.79 3.69 -0.29
CA VAL A 36 3.29 2.36 0.08
C VAL A 36 2.46 1.84 1.25
N PRO A 37 1.67 0.75 1.03
CA PRO A 37 0.66 0.30 1.97
C PRO A 37 1.25 -0.46 3.17
N HIS A 38 0.36 -0.74 4.13
CA HIS A 38 0.63 -1.61 5.27
C HIS A 38 0.85 -3.07 4.85
N PHE A 39 1.19 -3.93 5.82
CA PHE A 39 1.36 -5.36 5.61
C PHE A 39 0.17 -5.98 4.85
N ARG A 40 0.46 -6.67 3.75
CA ARG A 40 -0.53 -7.28 2.85
C ARG A 40 -1.50 -6.29 2.19
N GLY A 41 -1.26 -5.00 2.32
CA GLY A 41 -2.04 -3.95 1.67
C GLY A 41 -1.73 -3.80 0.19
N GLY A 42 -2.66 -3.21 -0.54
CA GLY A 42 -2.53 -2.91 -1.97
C GLY A 42 -3.45 -1.75 -2.37
N LEU A 43 -3.77 -1.68 -3.65
CA LEU A 43 -4.54 -0.60 -4.27
C LEU A 43 -5.86 -0.28 -3.56
N ASP A 44 -6.59 -1.31 -3.12
CA ASP A 44 -7.94 -1.20 -2.56
C ASP A 44 -7.95 -1.16 -1.02
N HIS A 45 -6.79 -0.97 -0.39
CA HIS A 45 -6.67 -0.89 1.07
C HIS A 45 -6.55 0.56 1.59
N TRP A 46 -6.54 1.54 0.71
CA TRP A 46 -6.55 2.94 1.06
C TRP A 46 -7.99 3.48 1.12
N ASP A 47 -8.24 4.41 2.05
CA ASP A 47 -9.52 5.10 2.11
C ASP A 47 -9.69 6.00 0.87
N PRO A 48 -10.75 5.80 0.05
CA PRO A 48 -11.05 6.70 -1.04
C PRO A 48 -11.13 8.17 -0.61
N LEU A 49 -11.67 8.44 0.58
CA LEU A 49 -11.75 9.80 1.12
C LEU A 49 -10.37 10.47 1.26
N LEU A 50 -9.36 9.72 1.74
CA LEU A 50 -7.99 10.21 1.86
C LEU A 50 -7.36 10.45 0.49
N THR A 51 -7.46 9.46 -0.39
CA THR A 51 -6.78 9.52 -1.69
C THR A 51 -7.41 10.52 -2.63
N GLU A 52 -8.74 10.71 -2.58
CA GLU A 52 -9.45 11.74 -3.34
C GLU A 52 -9.07 13.14 -2.87
N GLY A 53 -9.12 13.39 -1.55
CA GLY A 53 -8.75 14.71 -1.02
C GLY A 53 -7.31 15.11 -1.36
N LEU A 54 -6.37 14.16 -1.37
CA LEU A 54 -4.99 14.43 -1.76
C LEU A 54 -4.86 14.61 -3.30
N ALA A 55 -5.69 13.92 -4.08
CA ALA A 55 -5.69 14.02 -5.54
C ALA A 55 -6.22 15.36 -6.08
N GLU A 56 -6.98 16.12 -5.30
CA GLU A 56 -7.41 17.48 -5.68
C GLU A 56 -6.24 18.43 -5.90
N GLY A 57 -5.18 18.29 -5.11
CA GLY A 57 -4.01 19.17 -5.14
C GLY A 57 -2.81 18.63 -5.91
N ARG A 58 -2.77 17.32 -6.20
CA ARG A 58 -1.58 16.67 -6.79
C ARG A 58 -1.90 15.33 -7.44
N GLU A 59 -0.98 14.81 -8.22
CA GLU A 59 -1.08 13.45 -8.71
C GLU A 59 -0.77 12.46 -7.58
N VAL A 60 -1.62 11.42 -7.43
CA VAL A 60 -1.44 10.31 -6.50
C VAL A 60 -1.24 9.01 -7.27
N ILE A 61 -0.39 8.14 -6.72
CA ILE A 61 -0.07 6.84 -7.32
C ILE A 61 -0.20 5.78 -6.23
N LEU A 62 -1.08 4.81 -6.47
CA LEU A 62 -1.20 3.60 -5.67
C LEU A 62 -0.59 2.43 -6.45
N PHE A 63 -0.04 1.44 -5.75
CA PHE A 63 0.48 0.23 -6.39
C PHE A 63 0.25 -1.02 -5.52
N ASN A 64 0.28 -2.18 -6.14
CA ASN A 64 0.40 -3.47 -5.47
C ASN A 64 1.86 -3.90 -5.49
N GLY A 65 2.40 -4.25 -4.34
CA GLY A 65 3.74 -4.86 -4.25
C GLY A 65 3.83 -6.17 -5.02
N ARG A 66 5.05 -6.68 -5.20
CA ARG A 66 5.34 -7.96 -5.88
C ARG A 66 4.54 -9.11 -5.25
N GLY A 67 3.83 -9.87 -6.06
CA GLY A 67 3.02 -11.02 -5.62
C GLY A 67 1.77 -10.64 -4.80
N ILE A 68 1.37 -9.36 -4.77
CA ILE A 68 0.18 -8.89 -4.05
C ILE A 68 -0.94 -8.62 -5.06
N ALA A 69 -2.13 -9.16 -4.78
CA ALA A 69 -3.36 -9.02 -5.58
C ALA A 69 -3.08 -9.27 -7.08
N SER A 70 -3.24 -8.27 -7.94
CA SER A 70 -3.05 -8.37 -9.39
C SER A 70 -1.59 -8.23 -9.86
N SER A 71 -0.63 -7.97 -8.96
CA SER A 71 0.80 -8.01 -9.30
C SER A 71 1.33 -9.44 -9.31
N SER A 72 2.24 -9.73 -10.25
CA SER A 72 2.88 -11.05 -10.36
C SER A 72 4.11 -11.20 -9.45
N GLY A 73 4.74 -12.36 -9.52
CA GLY A 73 5.95 -12.70 -8.77
C GLY A 73 5.70 -13.25 -7.37
N THR A 74 6.77 -13.43 -6.63
CA THR A 74 6.74 -13.91 -5.24
C THR A 74 7.02 -12.76 -4.28
N PRO A 75 6.20 -12.57 -3.24
CA PRO A 75 6.44 -11.51 -2.26
C PRO A 75 7.83 -11.61 -1.64
N ARG A 76 8.49 -10.47 -1.50
CA ARG A 76 9.78 -10.36 -0.82
C ARG A 76 9.60 -10.46 0.70
N ASN A 77 10.62 -10.93 1.39
CA ASN A 77 10.64 -11.08 2.85
C ASN A 77 11.66 -10.18 3.57
N ARG A 78 12.35 -9.31 2.82
CA ARG A 78 13.32 -8.35 3.36
C ARG A 78 12.90 -6.93 2.98
N ILE A 79 13.05 -5.99 3.91
CA ILE A 79 12.69 -4.58 3.68
C ILE A 79 13.52 -3.97 2.56
N GLU A 80 14.81 -4.33 2.47
CA GLU A 80 15.71 -3.85 1.43
C GLU A 80 15.22 -4.24 0.03
N ASP A 81 14.80 -5.49 -0.14
CA ASP A 81 14.31 -5.99 -1.44
C ASP A 81 12.96 -5.35 -1.82
N LEU A 82 12.09 -5.11 -0.82
CA LEU A 82 10.83 -4.39 -1.01
C LEU A 82 11.08 -2.93 -1.42
N ALA A 83 12.10 -2.28 -0.84
CA ALA A 83 12.49 -0.93 -1.18
C ALA A 83 13.07 -0.84 -2.61
N ASP A 84 13.87 -1.82 -3.01
CA ASP A 84 14.42 -1.90 -4.36
C ASP A 84 13.29 -2.13 -5.40
N ASP A 85 12.29 -2.98 -5.12
CA ASP A 85 11.10 -3.14 -5.96
C ASP A 85 10.33 -1.82 -6.11
N ILE A 86 10.12 -1.07 -5.03
CA ILE A 86 9.47 0.25 -5.07
C ILE A 86 10.27 1.23 -5.96
N ALA A 87 11.57 1.31 -5.75
CA ALA A 87 12.44 2.18 -6.54
C ALA A 87 12.44 1.81 -8.03
N ALA A 88 12.42 0.52 -8.34
CA ALA A 88 12.34 0.02 -9.71
C ALA A 88 11.01 0.37 -10.38
N VAL A 89 9.88 0.24 -9.67
CA VAL A 89 8.55 0.67 -10.16
C VAL A 89 8.52 2.17 -10.41
N ILE A 90 9.04 2.99 -9.49
CA ILE A 90 9.09 4.45 -9.66
C ILE A 90 9.88 4.82 -10.94
N ARG A 91 11.04 4.19 -11.16
CA ARG A 91 11.86 4.41 -12.38
C ARG A 91 11.14 3.95 -13.64
N ALA A 92 10.51 2.76 -13.60
CA ALA A 92 9.77 2.22 -14.73
C ALA A 92 8.56 3.10 -15.12
N LEU A 93 7.93 3.77 -14.15
CA LEU A 93 6.88 4.77 -14.39
C LEU A 93 7.42 6.09 -14.98
N GLY A 94 8.73 6.21 -15.19
CA GLY A 94 9.37 7.41 -15.74
C GLY A 94 9.39 8.60 -14.77
N LEU A 95 9.31 8.34 -13.45
CA LEU A 95 9.24 9.38 -12.44
C LEU A 95 10.67 9.71 -11.95
N PRO A 96 11.16 10.92 -12.17
CA PRO A 96 12.50 11.31 -11.72
C PRO A 96 12.57 11.46 -10.20
N GLN A 97 11.46 11.86 -9.57
CA GLN A 97 11.36 12.06 -8.13
C GLN A 97 9.89 11.95 -7.67
N VAL A 98 9.67 11.46 -6.47
CA VAL A 98 8.36 11.34 -5.82
C VAL A 98 8.40 11.82 -4.37
N ASP A 99 7.25 12.18 -3.81
CA ASP A 99 7.02 12.14 -2.38
C ASP A 99 6.52 10.72 -2.03
N LEU A 100 7.09 10.11 -1.00
CA LEU A 100 6.69 8.77 -0.55
C LEU A 100 5.83 8.87 0.70
N LEU A 101 4.65 8.24 0.67
CA LEU A 101 3.81 8.04 1.83
C LEU A 101 3.85 6.55 2.19
N GLY A 102 4.37 6.24 3.38
CA GLY A 102 4.43 4.87 3.89
C GLY A 102 3.57 4.69 5.13
N PHE A 103 2.69 3.69 5.13
CA PHE A 103 1.85 3.35 6.26
C PHE A 103 2.27 2.01 6.90
N SER A 104 2.45 1.99 8.23
CA SER A 104 2.88 0.80 8.97
C SER A 104 4.21 0.24 8.43
N ILE A 105 4.29 -1.03 8.03
CA ILE A 105 5.49 -1.60 7.39
C ILE A 105 5.90 -0.85 6.10
N GLY A 106 4.94 -0.23 5.41
CA GLY A 106 5.24 0.65 4.28
C GLY A 106 6.10 1.84 4.67
N GLY A 107 5.97 2.32 5.92
CA GLY A 107 6.83 3.35 6.47
C GLY A 107 8.29 2.91 6.62
N LEU A 108 8.54 1.65 7.01
CA LEU A 108 9.89 1.08 7.03
C LEU A 108 10.47 0.96 5.61
N GLN A 109 9.64 0.55 4.65
CA GLN A 109 10.05 0.42 3.25
C GLN A 109 10.44 1.77 2.65
N VAL A 110 9.65 2.83 2.85
CA VAL A 110 9.97 4.16 2.29
C VAL A 110 11.18 4.82 2.96
N GLN A 111 11.45 4.54 4.23
CA GLN A 111 12.70 4.93 4.89
C GLN A 111 13.89 4.26 4.19
N GLU A 112 13.78 2.96 3.89
CA GLU A 112 14.83 2.21 3.19
C GLU A 112 15.02 2.71 1.74
N VAL A 113 13.93 3.03 1.03
CA VAL A 113 14.01 3.68 -0.30
C VAL A 113 14.80 5.00 -0.20
N ALA A 114 14.52 5.83 0.80
CA ALA A 114 15.21 7.11 0.96
C ALA A 114 16.71 6.94 1.25
N LEU A 115 17.09 5.88 1.96
CA LEU A 115 18.50 5.58 2.27
C LEU A 115 19.26 5.03 1.05
N ARG A 116 18.62 4.12 0.29
CA ARG A 116 19.26 3.43 -0.84
C ARG A 116 19.14 4.16 -2.15
N HIS A 117 18.07 4.93 -2.34
CA HIS A 117 17.71 5.63 -3.58
C HIS A 117 17.35 7.10 -3.33
N PRO A 118 18.20 7.89 -2.63
CA PRO A 118 17.86 9.24 -2.17
C PRO A 118 17.44 10.18 -3.31
N ALA A 119 17.99 10.00 -4.49
CA ALA A 119 17.64 10.84 -5.65
C ALA A 119 16.17 10.72 -6.08
N LEU A 120 15.51 9.60 -5.79
CA LEU A 120 14.10 9.37 -6.11
C LEU A 120 13.14 10.04 -5.11
N VAL A 121 13.61 10.43 -3.92
CA VAL A 121 12.75 10.83 -2.82
C VAL A 121 12.90 12.32 -2.53
N ARG A 122 11.80 13.08 -2.67
CA ARG A 122 11.78 14.48 -2.26
C ARG A 122 11.37 14.64 -0.79
N LYS A 123 10.32 13.95 -0.38
CA LYS A 123 9.77 13.98 0.98
C LYS A 123 9.28 12.61 1.40
N LEU A 124 9.33 12.35 2.72
CA LEU A 124 8.71 11.19 3.36
C LEU A 124 7.52 11.64 4.20
N LEU A 125 6.41 10.92 4.07
CA LEU A 125 5.25 10.99 4.94
C LEU A 125 5.13 9.63 5.63
N LEU A 126 5.35 9.61 6.94
CA LEU A 126 5.39 8.39 7.75
C LEU A 126 4.14 8.31 8.62
N LEU A 127 3.30 7.31 8.38
CA LEU A 127 2.02 7.13 9.04
C LEU A 127 2.01 5.82 9.84
N GLY A 128 1.75 5.89 11.17
CA GLY A 128 1.59 4.71 12.02
C GLY A 128 2.72 3.68 11.87
N THR A 129 3.96 4.14 11.83
CA THR A 129 5.16 3.33 11.62
C THR A 129 6.22 3.59 12.67
N GLY A 130 7.20 2.69 12.76
CA GLY A 130 8.36 2.82 13.63
C GLY A 130 9.61 3.32 12.90
N LEU A 131 10.71 3.41 13.67
CA LEU A 131 12.04 3.66 13.14
C LEU A 131 12.64 2.39 12.56
N ARG A 132 13.48 2.54 11.53
CA ARG A 132 14.34 1.46 11.06
C ARG A 132 15.26 0.98 12.20
N GLY A 133 15.23 -0.32 12.47
CA GLY A 133 16.02 -0.92 13.56
C GLY A 133 15.49 -0.63 14.97
N GLY A 134 14.33 0.02 15.09
CA GLY A 134 13.65 0.15 16.37
C GLY A 134 13.05 -1.17 16.83
N ASP A 135 12.92 -1.34 18.14
CA ASP A 135 12.22 -2.48 18.75
C ASP A 135 10.75 -2.07 18.98
N PRO A 136 9.82 -2.47 18.10
CA PRO A 136 8.42 -2.12 18.30
C PRO A 136 7.85 -2.96 19.44
N THR A 137 7.42 -2.33 20.52
CA THR A 137 6.54 -2.98 21.49
C THR A 137 5.20 -3.24 20.81
N ILE A 138 5.02 -4.44 20.28
CA ILE A 138 3.78 -4.85 19.61
C ILE A 138 2.93 -5.60 20.63
N ASP A 139 1.65 -5.20 20.75
CA ASP A 139 0.66 -5.95 21.53
C ASP A 139 0.61 -7.39 20.98
N PRO A 140 0.78 -8.43 21.83
CA PRO A 140 0.73 -9.84 21.40
C PRO A 140 -0.55 -10.16 20.61
N LYS A 141 -1.68 -9.55 20.93
CA LYS A 141 -2.94 -9.71 20.21
C LYS A 141 -2.85 -9.25 18.75
N VAL A 142 -2.06 -8.23 18.46
CA VAL A 142 -1.81 -7.79 17.07
C VAL A 142 -1.10 -8.89 16.28
N LEU A 143 -0.15 -9.59 16.92
CA LEU A 143 0.57 -10.71 16.28
C LEU A 143 -0.32 -11.91 15.99
N GLU A 144 -1.42 -12.08 16.75
CA GLU A 144 -2.42 -13.12 16.51
C GLU A 144 -3.38 -12.74 15.39
N VAL A 145 -3.83 -11.48 15.36
CA VAL A 145 -4.88 -11.00 14.44
C VAL A 145 -4.34 -10.63 13.07
N ALA A 146 -3.19 -9.95 13.00
CA ALA A 146 -2.63 -9.43 11.75
C ALA A 146 -2.35 -10.51 10.68
N PRO A 147 -1.95 -11.76 11.02
CA PRO A 147 -1.75 -12.82 10.03
C PRO A 147 -3.04 -13.49 9.55
N THR A 148 -4.20 -13.17 10.12
CA THR A 148 -5.49 -13.79 9.74
C THR A 148 -5.68 -13.72 8.22
N PRO A 149 -5.92 -14.85 7.54
CA PRO A 149 -5.99 -14.89 6.08
C PRO A 149 -7.08 -14.00 5.48
N VAL A 150 -8.24 -13.98 6.10
CA VAL A 150 -9.37 -13.13 5.69
C VAL A 150 -9.82 -12.35 6.93
N PRO A 151 -9.29 -11.13 7.14
CA PRO A 151 -9.66 -10.34 8.31
C PRO A 151 -11.14 -9.92 8.22
N THR A 152 -11.83 -10.02 9.34
CA THR A 152 -13.18 -9.49 9.52
C THR A 152 -13.14 -7.97 9.72
N ALA A 153 -14.32 -7.32 9.70
CA ALA A 153 -14.42 -5.91 10.07
C ALA A 153 -13.97 -5.69 11.53
N GLU A 154 -14.24 -6.64 12.43
CA GLU A 154 -13.84 -6.57 13.83
C GLU A 154 -12.31 -6.65 13.98
N ASP A 155 -11.65 -7.56 13.28
CA ASP A 155 -10.18 -7.67 13.24
C ASP A 155 -9.55 -6.36 12.74
N PHE A 156 -10.15 -5.78 11.70
CA PHE A 156 -9.69 -4.53 11.12
C PHE A 156 -9.87 -3.35 12.10
N LEU A 157 -11.00 -3.26 12.78
CA LEU A 157 -11.25 -2.25 13.81
C LEU A 157 -10.25 -2.38 14.96
N PHE A 158 -9.98 -3.61 15.40
CA PHE A 158 -9.00 -3.87 16.45
C PHE A 158 -7.59 -3.42 16.05
N LEU A 159 -7.17 -3.69 14.81
CA LEU A 159 -5.82 -3.40 14.33
C LEU A 159 -5.57 -1.90 14.08
N PHE A 160 -6.58 -1.16 13.62
CA PHE A 160 -6.37 0.17 13.05
C PHE A 160 -7.14 1.29 13.72
N PHE A 161 -8.10 0.98 14.60
CA PHE A 161 -8.96 2.00 15.20
C PHE A 161 -8.95 1.95 16.73
N GLY A 162 -9.24 3.11 17.36
CA GLY A 162 -9.40 3.19 18.80
C GLY A 162 -10.67 2.49 19.30
N ARG A 163 -10.76 2.31 20.64
CA ARG A 163 -11.85 1.55 21.27
C ARG A 163 -13.11 2.38 21.56
N SER A 164 -13.09 3.71 21.37
CA SER A 164 -14.27 4.55 21.57
C SER A 164 -15.33 4.28 20.50
N ASP A 165 -16.60 4.56 20.80
CA ASP A 165 -17.69 4.38 19.84
C ASP A 165 -17.50 5.25 18.57
N ALA A 166 -17.00 6.47 18.73
CA ALA A 166 -16.66 7.34 17.61
C ALA A 166 -15.57 6.70 16.70
N ALA A 167 -14.54 6.12 17.31
CA ALA A 167 -13.47 5.44 16.54
C ALA A 167 -14.01 4.19 15.83
N LYS A 168 -14.86 3.41 16.48
CA LYS A 168 -15.52 2.24 15.84
C LYS A 168 -16.39 2.65 14.66
N GLN A 169 -17.21 3.70 14.81
CA GLN A 169 -18.04 4.23 13.73
C GLN A 169 -17.19 4.72 12.55
N ALA A 170 -16.13 5.48 12.83
CA ALA A 170 -15.18 5.92 11.80
C ALA A 170 -14.53 4.72 11.07
N GLY A 171 -14.17 3.68 11.83
CA GLY A 171 -13.58 2.47 11.27
C GLY A 171 -14.54 1.67 10.39
N LEU A 172 -15.81 1.54 10.79
CA LEU A 172 -16.83 0.89 9.97
C LEU A 172 -17.08 1.67 8.68
N ALA A 173 -17.19 2.99 8.76
CA ALA A 173 -17.35 3.83 7.59
C ALA A 173 -16.13 3.74 6.64
N PHE A 174 -14.91 3.65 7.17
CA PHE A 174 -13.71 3.36 6.38
C PHE A 174 -13.80 1.98 5.73
N TRP A 175 -14.19 0.95 6.50
CA TRP A 175 -14.33 -0.42 6.01
C TRP A 175 -15.30 -0.51 4.83
N GLU A 176 -16.43 0.16 4.91
CA GLU A 176 -17.41 0.24 3.81
C GLU A 176 -16.83 0.94 2.58
N ARG A 177 -16.18 2.11 2.76
CA ARG A 177 -15.61 2.86 1.62
C ARG A 177 -14.53 2.08 0.89
N ARG A 178 -13.63 1.40 1.60
CA ARG A 178 -12.55 0.63 0.97
C ARG A 178 -13.04 -0.57 0.15
N HIS A 179 -14.25 -1.08 0.45
CA HIS A 179 -14.85 -2.21 -0.26
C HIS A 179 -15.74 -1.79 -1.44
N GLN A 180 -15.88 -0.51 -1.71
CA GLN A 180 -16.65 -0.03 -2.87
C GLN A 180 -16.01 -0.44 -4.20
N ARG A 181 -14.70 -0.67 -4.19
CA ARG A 181 -13.97 -1.23 -5.32
C ARG A 181 -12.95 -2.24 -4.81
N VAL A 182 -12.87 -3.38 -5.48
CA VAL A 182 -11.85 -4.40 -5.23
C VAL A 182 -11.13 -4.70 -6.54
N ASP A 183 -9.81 -4.70 -6.52
CA ASP A 183 -8.99 -5.07 -7.67
C ASP A 183 -9.23 -6.55 -8.03
N PRO A 184 -9.64 -6.87 -9.29
CA PRO A 184 -10.04 -8.23 -9.69
C PRO A 184 -8.89 -9.24 -9.78
N GLY A 185 -7.74 -8.95 -9.21
CA GLY A 185 -6.59 -9.83 -9.20
C GLY A 185 -6.78 -11.10 -8.36
N PRO A 186 -5.83 -12.05 -8.43
CA PRO A 186 -5.86 -13.22 -7.58
C PRO A 186 -5.92 -12.80 -6.12
N SER A 187 -6.77 -13.47 -5.35
CA SER A 187 -6.89 -13.23 -3.91
C SER A 187 -5.50 -13.26 -3.27
N GLN A 188 -5.18 -12.28 -2.45
CA GLN A 188 -3.93 -12.23 -1.69
C GLN A 188 -3.69 -13.49 -0.85
N PHE A 189 -4.72 -14.30 -0.71
CA PHE A 189 -4.79 -15.50 0.12
C PHE A 189 -4.88 -16.81 -0.66
N SER A 190 -4.97 -16.76 -1.99
CA SER A 190 -4.88 -17.98 -2.78
C SER A 190 -3.44 -18.52 -2.71
N ARG A 191 -3.13 -19.25 -1.64
CA ARG A 191 -2.00 -20.18 -1.66
C ARG A 191 -2.28 -21.12 -2.83
N ARG A 192 -1.40 -21.17 -3.81
CA ARG A 192 -1.30 -22.35 -4.65
C ARG A 192 -1.09 -23.50 -3.66
N ARG A 193 -2.07 -24.41 -3.59
CA ARG A 193 -1.80 -25.72 -2.99
C ARG A 193 -0.62 -26.29 -3.78
N PRO A 194 0.46 -26.75 -3.13
CA PRO A 194 1.44 -27.52 -3.84
C PRO A 194 0.68 -28.68 -4.51
N SER A 195 0.94 -28.89 -5.80
CA SER A 195 0.44 -30.06 -6.51
C SER A 195 0.88 -31.28 -5.73
N PRO A 196 0.00 -32.25 -5.44
CA PRO A 196 0.45 -33.51 -4.91
C PRO A 196 1.19 -34.22 -6.05
N ASP A 197 2.50 -34.28 -5.96
CA ASP A 197 3.34 -35.25 -6.65
C ASP A 197 3.45 -36.50 -5.77
#